data_ee5caa51153ecf1af0dd934101fe3ef6
#
_entry.id   ee5caa51153ecf1af0dd934101fe3ef6
#
_cell.length_a   1.000
_cell.length_b   1.000
_cell.length_c   1.000
_cell.angle_alpha   90.00
_cell.angle_beta   90.00
_cell.angle_gamma   90.00
#
_symmetry.space_group_name_H-M   'P 1'
#
loop_
_entity.id
_entity.type
_entity.pdbx_description
1 polymer ?
#
loop_
_entity_poly.entity_id
_entity_poly.type
_entity_poly.pdbx_seq_one_letter_code
_entity_poly.pdbx_strand_id
1 'polypeptide(L)'
;MTVRLEHANLCVRDIEGVIRFLQTAFPEFRVRGEGISNDGTRWVHIGTHETYIALGQSRVESAKRWTPYQGLPGVNHLAYEVDDVEALRNRMKSAGYRDSTPANAHPHRKRMYFYDPEGNDWEFIQYLSQDPAERNDYKLPDR
;
A
#
# COMPACT_ATOMS: atom_id res chain seq x y z
N MET A 1 20.12 -12.44 -11.76
CA MET A 1 18.64 -12.61 -11.60
C MET A 1 18.11 -11.44 -10.79
N THR A 2 17.11 -10.76 -11.28
CA THR A 2 16.41 -9.71 -10.53
C THR A 2 15.11 -10.29 -9.97
N VAL A 3 14.89 -10.11 -8.66
CA VAL A 3 13.66 -10.52 -7.99
C VAL A 3 12.94 -9.28 -7.49
N ARG A 4 11.64 -9.16 -7.80
CA ARG A 4 10.78 -8.10 -7.29
C ARG A 4 9.39 -8.66 -7.02
N LEU A 5 8.69 -8.07 -6.07
CA LEU A 5 7.27 -8.33 -5.89
C LEU A 5 6.53 -7.72 -7.10
N GLU A 6 5.93 -8.58 -7.94
CA GLU A 6 5.24 -8.12 -9.15
C GLU A 6 3.84 -7.60 -8.82
N HIS A 7 3.06 -8.34 -7.98
CA HIS A 7 1.75 -7.90 -7.53
C HIS A 7 1.35 -8.51 -6.20
N ALA A 8 0.37 -7.89 -5.57
CA ALA A 8 -0.44 -8.46 -4.51
C ALA A 8 -1.90 -8.48 -4.96
N ASN A 9 -2.66 -9.46 -4.51
CA ASN A 9 -4.10 -9.57 -4.80
C ASN A 9 -4.91 -9.32 -3.53
N LEU A 10 -5.82 -8.36 -3.59
CA LEU A 10 -6.67 -7.95 -2.49
C LEU A 10 -8.14 -8.14 -2.86
N CYS A 11 -8.90 -8.74 -1.97
CA CYS A 11 -10.35 -8.78 -2.06
C CYS A 11 -10.92 -7.55 -1.34
N VAL A 12 -11.69 -6.73 -2.04
CA VAL A 12 -12.20 -5.45 -1.53
C VAL A 12 -13.67 -5.26 -1.87
N ARG A 13 -14.38 -4.44 -1.10
CA ARG A 13 -15.78 -4.10 -1.35
C ARG A 13 -15.93 -2.92 -2.30
N ASP A 14 -15.07 -1.91 -2.12
CA ASP A 14 -15.07 -0.67 -2.89
C ASP A 14 -13.80 -0.57 -3.73
N ILE A 15 -13.83 -1.19 -4.91
CA ILE A 15 -12.71 -1.17 -5.87
C ILE A 15 -12.36 0.29 -6.23
N GLU A 16 -13.35 1.13 -6.52
CA GLU A 16 -13.13 2.51 -6.92
C GLU A 16 -12.48 3.34 -5.81
N GLY A 17 -12.87 3.09 -4.55
CA GLY A 17 -12.26 3.74 -3.39
C GLY A 17 -10.78 3.40 -3.24
N VAL A 18 -10.42 2.13 -3.43
CA VAL A 18 -9.01 1.70 -3.38
C VAL A 18 -8.21 2.24 -4.56
N ILE A 19 -8.81 2.30 -5.77
CA ILE A 19 -8.17 2.93 -6.93
C ILE A 19 -7.86 4.40 -6.63
N ARG A 20 -8.82 5.17 -6.12
CA ARG A 20 -8.59 6.57 -5.75
C ARG A 20 -7.50 6.74 -4.71
N PHE A 21 -7.46 5.87 -3.71
CA PHE A 21 -6.41 5.86 -2.69
C PHE A 21 -5.02 5.66 -3.33
N LEU A 22 -4.88 4.63 -4.16
CA LEU A 22 -3.61 4.31 -4.81
C LEU A 22 -3.17 5.39 -5.79
N GLN A 23 -4.10 6.01 -6.52
CA GLN A 23 -3.78 7.10 -7.45
C GLN A 23 -3.47 8.42 -6.73
N THR A 24 -3.96 8.62 -5.52
CA THR A 24 -3.55 9.74 -4.66
C THR A 24 -2.12 9.56 -4.18
N ALA A 25 -1.79 8.35 -3.72
CA ALA A 25 -0.42 8.01 -3.32
C ALA A 25 0.55 8.04 -4.51
N PHE A 26 0.13 7.46 -5.64
CA PHE A 26 0.93 7.28 -6.85
C PHE A 26 0.18 7.85 -8.07
N PRO A 27 0.38 9.14 -8.38
CA PRO A 27 -0.32 9.77 -9.53
C PRO A 27 -0.05 9.10 -10.88
N GLU A 28 1.06 8.35 -11.00
CA GLU A 28 1.42 7.59 -12.20
C GLU A 28 0.67 6.25 -12.33
N PHE A 29 0.02 5.76 -11.29
CA PHE A 29 -0.71 4.49 -11.37
C PHE A 29 -1.89 4.59 -12.34
N ARG A 30 -2.03 3.56 -13.17
CA ARG A 30 -3.11 3.43 -14.17
C ARG A 30 -3.74 2.05 -14.08
N VAL A 31 -4.99 1.96 -14.40
CA VAL A 31 -5.65 0.66 -14.63
C VAL A 31 -4.96 -0.01 -15.83
N ARG A 32 -4.37 -1.16 -15.58
CA ARG A 32 -3.68 -1.97 -16.59
C ARG A 32 -4.66 -2.87 -17.34
N GLY A 33 -5.68 -3.33 -16.67
CA GLY A 33 -6.71 -4.21 -17.18
C GLY A 33 -7.82 -4.39 -16.17
N GLU A 34 -8.99 -4.76 -16.66
CA GLU A 34 -10.15 -5.08 -15.83
C GLU A 34 -11.06 -6.05 -16.54
N GLY A 35 -11.94 -6.70 -15.81
CA GLY A 35 -12.89 -7.64 -16.38
C GLY A 35 -13.83 -8.20 -15.34
N ILE A 36 -14.60 -9.19 -15.80
CA ILE A 36 -15.53 -9.95 -14.97
C ILE A 36 -15.05 -11.40 -14.92
N SER A 37 -14.92 -11.94 -13.73
CA SER A 37 -14.57 -13.35 -13.50
C SER A 37 -15.75 -14.27 -13.83
N ASN A 38 -15.47 -15.57 -13.94
CA ASN A 38 -16.51 -16.58 -14.23
C ASN A 38 -17.64 -16.61 -13.19
N ASP A 39 -17.37 -16.16 -11.97
CA ASP A 39 -18.35 -16.07 -10.88
C ASP A 39 -19.14 -14.74 -10.87
N GLY A 40 -18.93 -13.88 -11.90
CA GLY A 40 -19.62 -12.61 -12.04
C GLY A 40 -18.99 -11.45 -11.26
N THR A 41 -17.88 -11.66 -10.54
CA THR A 41 -17.21 -10.59 -9.79
C THR A 41 -16.27 -9.78 -10.67
N ARG A 42 -16.21 -8.47 -10.41
CA ARG A 42 -15.28 -7.57 -11.11
C ARG A 42 -13.87 -7.72 -10.55
N TRP A 43 -12.89 -7.60 -11.42
CA TRP A 43 -11.48 -7.48 -11.04
C TRP A 43 -10.82 -6.30 -11.78
N VAL A 44 -9.83 -5.69 -11.14
CA VAL A 44 -9.07 -4.57 -11.71
C VAL A 44 -7.59 -4.74 -11.32
N HIS A 45 -6.69 -4.52 -12.27
CA HIS A 45 -5.26 -4.40 -12.02
C HIS A 45 -4.84 -2.94 -12.17
N ILE A 46 -4.27 -2.37 -11.12
CA ILE A 46 -3.83 -0.97 -11.07
C ILE A 46 -2.37 -0.86 -10.67
N GLY A 47 -1.59 -0.11 -11.42
CA GLY A 47 -0.17 0.08 -11.14
C GLY A 47 0.60 0.70 -12.30
N THR A 48 1.82 0.24 -12.47
CA THR A 48 2.71 0.60 -13.58
C THR A 48 2.86 -0.57 -14.56
N HIS A 49 3.75 -0.45 -15.55
CA HIS A 49 4.05 -1.58 -16.44
C HIS A 49 4.77 -2.72 -15.72
N GLU A 50 5.41 -2.47 -14.60
CA GLU A 50 6.28 -3.44 -13.91
C GLU A 50 5.63 -4.07 -12.67
N THR A 51 4.81 -3.30 -11.95
CA THR A 51 4.20 -3.74 -10.69
C THR A 51 2.77 -3.23 -10.58
N TYR A 52 1.92 -3.99 -9.90
CA TYR A 52 0.51 -3.61 -9.76
C TYR A 52 -0.13 -4.22 -8.52
N ILE A 53 -1.29 -3.72 -8.19
CA ILE A 53 -2.22 -4.31 -7.23
C ILE A 53 -3.39 -4.89 -8.02
N ALA A 54 -3.67 -6.16 -7.79
CA ALA A 54 -4.87 -6.82 -8.29
C ALA A 54 -5.98 -6.66 -7.25
N LEU A 55 -7.11 -6.09 -7.66
CA LEU A 55 -8.29 -5.88 -6.83
C LEU A 55 -9.40 -6.81 -7.33
N GLY A 56 -9.95 -7.62 -6.44
CA GLY A 56 -11.11 -8.47 -6.71
C GLY A 56 -12.30 -7.99 -5.89
N GLN A 57 -13.47 -7.93 -6.51
CA GLN A 57 -14.72 -7.57 -5.84
C GLN A 57 -15.09 -8.63 -4.81
N SER A 58 -15.35 -8.21 -3.57
CA SER A 58 -15.89 -9.11 -2.54
C SER A 58 -17.28 -9.62 -2.93
N ARG A 59 -17.49 -10.92 -2.73
CA ARG A 59 -18.82 -11.56 -2.88
C ARG A 59 -19.62 -11.53 -1.60
N VAL A 60 -19.02 -11.12 -0.51
CA VAL A 60 -19.62 -11.15 0.83
C VAL A 60 -19.80 -9.73 1.33
N GLU A 61 -21.04 -9.35 1.58
CA GLU A 61 -21.39 -8.05 2.17
C GLU A 61 -21.16 -8.00 3.68
N SER A 62 -20.81 -9.14 4.30
CA SER A 62 -20.57 -9.25 5.75
C SER A 62 -19.56 -8.19 6.23
N ALA A 63 -19.86 -7.64 7.41
CA ALA A 63 -18.98 -6.71 8.11
C ALA A 63 -17.65 -7.33 8.56
N LYS A 64 -17.55 -8.67 8.60
CA LYS A 64 -16.32 -9.37 8.96
C LYS A 64 -15.27 -9.20 7.86
N ARG A 65 -14.15 -8.59 8.21
CA ARG A 65 -12.97 -8.50 7.34
C ARG A 65 -11.71 -8.66 8.17
N TRP A 66 -10.62 -8.93 7.49
CA TRP A 66 -9.30 -8.91 8.09
C TRP A 66 -9.00 -7.54 8.69
N THR A 67 -8.49 -7.52 9.91
CA THR A 67 -8.02 -6.31 10.57
C THR A 67 -6.53 -6.47 10.85
N PRO A 68 -5.68 -5.56 10.34
CA PRO A 68 -4.24 -5.62 10.59
C PRO A 68 -3.90 -5.50 12.08
N TYR A 69 -2.77 -6.08 12.46
CA TYR A 69 -2.16 -5.94 13.80
C TYR A 69 -2.98 -6.51 14.97
N GLN A 70 -3.92 -7.40 14.71
CA GLN A 70 -4.72 -8.04 15.78
C GLN A 70 -4.12 -9.37 16.28
N GLY A 71 -2.87 -9.66 15.92
CA GLY A 71 -2.18 -10.87 16.34
C GLY A 71 -2.60 -12.15 15.61
N LEU A 72 -3.50 -12.05 14.66
CA LEU A 72 -3.89 -13.17 13.82
C LEU A 72 -2.93 -13.32 12.62
N PRO A 73 -2.67 -14.53 12.13
CA PRO A 73 -1.85 -14.74 10.94
C PRO A 73 -2.49 -14.09 9.70
N GLY A 74 -1.73 -13.25 9.00
CA GLY A 74 -2.17 -12.56 7.78
C GLY A 74 -1.28 -11.37 7.46
N VAL A 75 -1.62 -10.62 6.42
CA VAL A 75 -0.87 -9.43 6.00
C VAL A 75 -1.25 -8.25 6.89
N ASN A 76 -0.27 -7.64 7.57
CA ASN A 76 -0.49 -6.42 8.34
C ASN A 76 -0.41 -5.17 7.46
N HIS A 77 0.59 -5.09 6.57
CA HIS A 77 0.71 -3.99 5.61
C HIS A 77 1.49 -4.43 4.37
N LEU A 78 1.39 -3.64 3.33
CA LEU A 78 2.24 -3.68 2.15
C LEU A 78 3.06 -2.40 2.11
N ALA A 79 4.32 -2.49 1.69
CA ALA A 79 5.21 -1.34 1.64
C ALA A 79 5.66 -1.02 0.21
N TYR A 80 5.69 0.27 -0.12
CA TYR A 80 6.29 0.81 -1.33
C TYR A 80 7.48 1.70 -0.98
N GLU A 81 8.59 1.51 -1.67
CA GLU A 81 9.68 2.48 -1.66
C GLU A 81 9.29 3.65 -2.56
N VAL A 82 9.48 4.88 -2.06
CA VAL A 82 9.13 6.12 -2.76
C VAL A 82 10.29 7.13 -2.65
N ASP A 83 10.32 8.07 -3.59
CA ASP A 83 11.39 9.08 -3.63
C ASP A 83 11.14 10.26 -2.69
N ASP A 84 9.88 10.61 -2.44
CA ASP A 84 9.49 11.74 -1.57
C ASP A 84 8.26 11.39 -0.74
N VAL A 85 8.53 10.89 0.45
CA VAL A 85 7.48 10.47 1.37
C VAL A 85 6.73 11.64 1.99
N GLU A 86 7.35 12.82 2.11
CA GLU A 86 6.67 14.01 2.64
C GLU A 86 5.66 14.59 1.65
N ALA A 87 6.01 14.66 0.38
CA ALA A 87 5.07 15.07 -0.66
C ALA A 87 3.89 14.10 -0.75
N LEU A 88 4.15 12.79 -0.67
CA LEU A 88 3.11 11.77 -0.62
C LEU A 88 2.19 11.99 0.61
N ARG A 89 2.78 12.17 1.77
CA ARG A 89 2.02 12.42 3.01
C ARG A 89 1.09 13.61 2.89
N ASN A 90 1.58 14.71 2.32
CA ASN A 90 0.79 15.92 2.13
C ASN A 90 -0.42 15.65 1.22
N ARG A 91 -0.22 14.93 0.10
CA ARG A 91 -1.32 14.55 -0.80
C ARG A 91 -2.37 13.68 -0.09
N MET A 92 -1.91 12.67 0.65
CA MET A 92 -2.80 11.73 1.35
C MET A 92 -3.62 12.42 2.43
N LYS A 93 -2.98 13.29 3.22
CA LYS A 93 -3.68 14.08 4.26
C LYS A 93 -4.67 15.07 3.67
N SER A 94 -4.30 15.76 2.60
CA SER A 94 -5.19 16.69 1.90
C SER A 94 -6.42 15.98 1.30
N ALA A 95 -6.27 14.73 0.90
CA ALA A 95 -7.37 13.90 0.42
C ALA A 95 -8.23 13.30 1.56
N GLY A 96 -7.84 13.49 2.83
CA GLY A 96 -8.60 13.04 3.99
C GLY A 96 -8.34 11.61 4.42
N TYR A 97 -7.28 10.96 3.91
CA TYR A 97 -6.94 9.59 4.34
C TYR A 97 -6.36 9.57 5.75
N ARG A 98 -6.62 8.46 6.46
CA ARG A 98 -6.21 8.29 7.85
C ARG A 98 -4.73 7.95 7.94
N ASP A 99 -3.95 8.86 8.52
CA ASP A 99 -2.53 8.69 8.83
C ASP A 99 -2.40 7.72 10.03
N SER A 100 -1.71 6.60 9.84
CA SER A 100 -1.42 5.61 10.88
C SER A 100 0.06 5.57 11.24
N THR A 101 0.83 6.57 10.81
CA THR A 101 2.28 6.61 10.97
C THR A 101 2.69 6.59 12.44
N PRO A 102 3.47 5.58 12.89
CA PRO A 102 4.08 5.63 14.21
C PRO A 102 5.22 6.65 14.25
N ALA A 103 5.59 7.08 15.43
CA ALA A 103 6.80 7.89 15.58
C ALA A 103 8.01 7.12 15.02
N ASN A 104 8.79 7.79 14.19
CA ASN A 104 10.02 7.22 13.64
C ASN A 104 11.04 8.34 13.43
N ALA A 105 12.31 8.05 13.71
CA ALA A 105 13.41 9.00 13.63
C ALA A 105 14.70 8.33 13.15
N HIS A 106 14.58 7.28 12.34
CA HIS A 106 15.74 6.58 11.80
C HIS A 106 16.54 7.50 10.88
N PRO A 107 17.88 7.60 11.01
CA PRO A 107 18.67 8.57 10.24
C PRO A 107 18.75 8.25 8.74
N HIS A 108 18.52 6.99 8.34
CA HIS A 108 18.71 6.55 6.96
C HIS A 108 17.41 6.23 6.22
N ARG A 109 16.23 6.43 6.86
CA ARG A 109 14.93 6.23 6.21
C ARG A 109 13.82 7.02 6.88
N LYS A 110 12.80 7.36 6.11
CA LYS A 110 11.54 7.92 6.59
C LYS A 110 10.41 6.98 6.21
N ARG A 111 9.44 6.78 7.10
CA ARG A 111 8.29 5.91 6.87
C ARG A 111 7.00 6.66 7.17
N MET A 112 6.00 6.45 6.33
CA MET A 112 4.64 6.95 6.52
C MET A 112 3.66 5.81 6.28
N TYR A 113 2.53 5.83 6.99
CA TYR A 113 1.51 4.80 6.91
C TYR A 113 0.14 5.44 6.75
N PHE A 114 -0.67 4.87 5.86
CA PHE A 114 -2.04 5.31 5.66
C PHE A 114 -2.96 4.12 5.49
N TYR A 115 -4.15 4.20 6.08
CA TYR A 115 -5.21 3.24 5.84
C TYR A 115 -5.98 3.61 4.57
N ASP A 116 -6.25 2.61 3.74
CA ASP A 116 -7.18 2.75 2.63
C ASP A 116 -8.64 2.70 3.14
N PRO A 117 -9.64 2.96 2.27
CA PRO A 117 -11.06 2.92 2.67
C PRO A 117 -11.54 1.55 3.16
N GLU A 118 -10.82 0.48 2.82
CA GLU A 118 -11.11 -0.89 3.26
C GLU A 118 -10.48 -1.22 4.62
N GLY A 119 -9.62 -0.34 5.16
CA GLY A 119 -8.89 -0.56 6.40
C GLY A 119 -7.61 -1.36 6.25
N ASN A 120 -7.13 -1.56 5.02
CA ASN A 120 -5.80 -2.09 4.79
C ASN A 120 -4.76 -1.00 5.10
N ASP A 121 -3.67 -1.37 5.74
CA ASP A 121 -2.59 -0.45 6.04
C ASP A 121 -1.51 -0.51 4.96
N TRP A 122 -1.01 0.65 4.58
CA TRP A 122 0.00 0.80 3.55
C TRP A 122 1.17 1.59 4.09
N GLU A 123 2.38 1.06 3.95
CA GLU A 123 3.63 1.73 4.28
C GLU A 123 4.23 2.37 3.03
N PHE A 124 4.77 3.57 3.21
CA PHE A 124 5.55 4.27 2.20
C PHE A 124 6.90 4.63 2.82
N ILE A 125 7.96 4.11 2.24
CA ILE A 125 9.31 4.26 2.78
C ILE A 125 10.22 5.00 1.80
N GLN A 126 10.90 6.02 2.30
CA GLN A 126 11.96 6.72 1.59
C GLN A 126 13.29 6.42 2.26
N TYR A 127 14.20 5.83 1.52
CA TYR A 127 15.58 5.68 1.98
C TYR A 127 16.38 6.95 1.70
N LEU A 128 17.13 7.40 2.72
CA LEU A 128 17.97 8.58 2.66
C LEU A 128 19.41 8.23 2.31
N SER A 129 19.72 6.96 2.14
CA SER A 129 21.02 6.43 1.77
C SER A 129 20.90 5.33 0.73
N GLN A 130 21.91 5.18 -0.11
CA GLN A 130 22.04 4.07 -1.04
C GLN A 130 22.97 2.97 -0.51
N ASP A 131 23.65 3.19 0.62
CA ASP A 131 24.50 2.17 1.26
C ASP A 131 23.63 1.05 1.83
N PRO A 132 23.82 -0.21 1.38
CA PRO A 132 23.05 -1.34 1.90
C PRO A 132 23.16 -1.53 3.40
N ALA A 133 24.30 -1.20 4.01
CA ALA A 133 24.50 -1.32 5.45
C ALA A 133 23.62 -0.31 6.22
N GLU A 134 23.47 0.89 5.69
CA GLU A 134 22.60 1.92 6.28
C GLU A 134 21.12 1.64 5.99
N ARG A 135 20.78 1.26 4.77
CA ARG A 135 19.40 0.87 4.40
C ARG A 135 18.89 -0.29 5.25
N ASN A 136 19.77 -1.22 5.58
CA ASN A 136 19.46 -2.45 6.33
C ASN A 136 19.87 -2.37 7.79
N ASP A 137 20.05 -1.18 8.34
CA ASP A 137 20.34 -1.02 9.76
C ASP A 137 19.05 -1.22 10.58
N TYR A 138 19.07 -2.26 11.41
CA TYR A 138 17.97 -2.61 12.33
C TYR A 138 18.35 -2.40 13.81
N LYS A 139 19.52 -1.82 14.07
CA LYS A 139 20.00 -1.57 15.44
C LYS A 139 19.69 -0.17 15.93
N LEU A 140 19.65 0.80 15.02
CA LEU A 140 19.26 2.16 15.33
C LEU A 140 17.75 2.24 15.60
N PRO A 141 17.31 3.09 16.52
CA PRO A 141 15.90 3.23 16.82
C PRO A 141 15.14 3.79 15.63
N ASP A 142 14.03 3.17 15.34
CA ASP A 142 13.12 3.55 14.27
C ASP A 142 11.86 4.20 14.87
N ARG A 143 12.07 5.26 15.61
CA ARG A 143 11.03 5.94 16.38
C ARG A 143 10.80 7.36 15.90
#